data_c795399bc412f22b381d091e85d28e5e
#
_entry.id   c795399bc412f22b381d091e85d28e5e
#
_cell.length_a   1.000
_cell.length_b   1.000
_cell.length_c   1.000
_cell.angle_alpha   90.00
_cell.angle_beta   90.00
_cell.angle_gamma   90.00
#
_symmetry.space_group_name_H-M   'P 1'
#
loop_
_entity.id
_entity.type
_entity.pdbx_description
1 polymer ?
#
loop_
_entity_poly.entity_id
_entity_poly.type
_entity_poly.pdbx_seq_one_letter_code
_entity_poly.pdbx_strand_id
1 'polypeptide(L)'
;VDRGSLRSVPGAIATGSGRVDPGYFLRMYPVATAPGTDSKAVTPGRQLETRNSQLETKMNPFRIHTGLTVPLDRSNIDTDQIIPKQFLKRVERTGFGEFLFYDWRVLSEGQPDPSFPLNHSRYHGASILIAGKNFGCGSSREHAPWALADYGFRAIIAPSFADIFANNCMKNGLLPVKLTAEDVRELMRRANDGQHLLAVNLENKTVSDDYGFAAPFEISEFQRYCLMEGLDDIGLTLQHQSDITAYEKKRPAWTT
;
A
#
# COMPACT_ATOMS: atom_id res chain seq x y z
N VAL A 1 54.87 -26.11 31.93
CA VAL A 1 55.42 -27.15 31.06
C VAL A 1 54.25 -27.69 30.27
N ASP A 2 53.94 -27.36 29.11
CA ASP A 2 54.59 -27.56 27.84
C ASP A 2 53.96 -26.68 26.73
N ARG A 3 54.78 -26.24 25.81
CA ARG A 3 54.42 -25.48 24.63
C ARG A 3 54.16 -26.43 23.47
N GLY A 4 53.14 -26.15 22.68
CA GLY A 4 52.89 -26.86 21.40
C GLY A 4 51.93 -26.06 20.55
N SER A 5 52.46 -25.28 19.75
CA SER A 5 52.68 -25.32 18.29
C SER A 5 51.51 -24.80 17.46
N LEU A 6 51.71 -23.56 17.00
CA LEU A 6 51.02 -22.93 15.87
C LEU A 6 51.24 -23.78 14.58
N ARG A 7 50.17 -24.15 13.88
CA ARG A 7 50.23 -24.48 12.46
C ARG A 7 49.41 -23.50 11.66
N SER A 8 50.15 -22.71 10.90
CA SER A 8 49.68 -21.88 9.78
C SER A 8 49.12 -22.75 8.65
N VAL A 9 48.00 -22.35 8.09
CA VAL A 9 47.47 -22.89 6.83
C VAL A 9 47.48 -21.71 5.82
N PRO A 10 47.97 -21.93 4.59
CA PRO A 10 48.22 -20.88 3.63
C PRO A 10 46.97 -20.43 2.91
N GLY A 11 47.00 -19.14 2.48
CA GLY A 11 45.96 -18.48 1.72
C GLY A 11 45.72 -19.10 0.35
N ALA A 12 44.48 -19.09 -0.04
CA ALA A 12 44.08 -19.21 -1.45
C ALA A 12 43.36 -17.92 -1.82
N ILE A 13 44.06 -17.07 -2.59
CA ILE A 13 43.48 -15.94 -3.33
C ILE A 13 42.77 -16.55 -4.54
N ALA A 14 41.45 -16.53 -4.54
CA ALA A 14 40.66 -16.79 -5.74
C ALA A 14 40.15 -15.45 -6.28
N THR A 15 40.87 -14.89 -7.23
CA THR A 15 40.39 -13.85 -8.13
C THR A 15 39.43 -14.49 -9.13
N GLY A 16 38.14 -14.39 -8.87
CA GLY A 16 37.08 -14.77 -9.79
C GLY A 16 36.28 -13.53 -10.19
N SER A 17 36.67 -12.89 -11.32
CA SER A 17 35.87 -11.89 -12.00
C SER A 17 34.64 -12.57 -12.63
N GLY A 18 33.60 -12.77 -11.83
CA GLY A 18 32.29 -13.18 -12.31
C GLY A 18 31.53 -11.95 -12.80
N ARG A 19 31.45 -11.76 -14.12
CA ARG A 19 30.51 -10.83 -14.73
C ARG A 19 29.11 -11.27 -14.33
N VAL A 20 28.40 -10.40 -13.59
CA VAL A 20 26.98 -10.55 -13.29
C VAL A 20 26.24 -10.27 -14.60
N ASP A 21 25.50 -11.24 -15.10
CA ASP A 21 24.65 -11.11 -16.28
C ASP A 21 23.50 -10.15 -15.99
N PRO A 22 23.36 -9.01 -16.71
CA PRO A 22 22.26 -8.06 -16.51
C PRO A 22 20.88 -8.62 -16.90
N GLY A 23 20.81 -9.82 -17.45
CA GLY A 23 19.57 -10.43 -17.95
C GLY A 23 18.66 -11.03 -16.89
N TYR A 24 19.12 -11.18 -15.64
CA TYR A 24 18.31 -11.84 -14.60
C TYR A 24 17.15 -10.97 -14.08
N PHE A 25 17.28 -9.65 -14.18
CA PHE A 25 16.24 -8.70 -13.74
C PHE A 25 15.10 -8.50 -14.76
N LEU A 26 15.35 -8.84 -16.03
CA LEU A 26 14.39 -8.63 -17.13
C LEU A 26 13.38 -9.78 -17.34
N ARG A 27 13.50 -10.89 -16.61
CA ARG A 27 12.60 -12.05 -16.77
C ARG A 27 11.37 -12.07 -15.86
N MET A 28 11.29 -11.17 -14.89
CA MET A 28 10.12 -11.12 -14.00
C MET A 28 9.05 -10.09 -14.37
N TYR A 29 9.37 -9.12 -15.26
CA TYR A 29 8.38 -8.14 -15.70
C TYR A 29 8.61 -7.79 -17.18
N PRO A 30 7.62 -7.94 -18.08
CA PRO A 30 7.74 -7.51 -19.45
C PRO A 30 7.73 -5.97 -19.52
N VAL A 31 8.86 -5.39 -19.95
CA VAL A 31 8.94 -3.97 -20.30
C VAL A 31 8.14 -3.75 -21.57
N ALA A 32 7.07 -2.97 -21.50
CA ALA A 32 6.36 -2.51 -22.68
C ALA A 32 7.24 -1.50 -23.44
N THR A 33 7.74 -1.89 -24.60
CA THR A 33 8.42 -0.99 -25.54
C THR A 33 7.41 -0.06 -26.21
N ALA A 34 7.61 1.24 -26.06
CA ALA A 34 6.82 2.25 -26.75
C ALA A 34 7.07 2.19 -28.27
N PRO A 35 6.03 2.30 -29.12
CA PRO A 35 6.20 2.38 -30.56
C PRO A 35 6.72 3.76 -30.99
N GLY A 36 7.61 3.72 -32.00
CA GLY A 36 8.33 4.88 -32.51
C GLY A 36 7.43 6.02 -33.06
N THR A 37 7.97 7.21 -32.96
CA THR A 37 7.40 8.46 -33.46
C THR A 37 7.48 8.51 -34.99
N ASP A 38 6.34 8.29 -35.64
CA ASP A 38 6.15 8.69 -37.06
C ASP A 38 5.49 10.07 -37.10
N SER A 39 6.25 11.02 -37.64
CA SER A 39 5.78 12.39 -37.95
C SER A 39 4.87 12.36 -39.17
N LYS A 40 3.54 12.49 -39.00
CA LYS A 40 2.60 12.79 -40.07
C LYS A 40 1.90 14.13 -39.83
N ALA A 41 1.83 14.86 -40.92
CA ALA A 41 1.35 16.22 -41.06
C ALA A 41 0.00 16.52 -40.37
N VAL A 42 -0.07 17.69 -39.74
CA VAL A 42 -1.25 18.25 -39.11
C VAL A 42 -2.20 18.75 -40.20
N THR A 43 -3.38 18.16 -40.31
CA THR A 43 -4.52 18.68 -41.07
C THR A 43 -5.41 19.49 -40.11
N PRO A 44 -5.76 20.76 -40.40
CA PRO A 44 -6.65 21.52 -39.52
C PRO A 44 -8.10 21.14 -39.81
N GLY A 45 -8.83 20.75 -38.76
CA GLY A 45 -10.27 20.54 -38.84
C GLY A 45 -10.79 19.25 -38.20
N ARG A 46 -10.35 18.92 -37.00
CA ARG A 46 -11.03 17.92 -36.20
C ARG A 46 -11.64 18.60 -34.98
N GLN A 47 -12.97 18.71 -34.98
CA GLN A 47 -13.73 19.06 -33.80
C GLN A 47 -13.24 18.17 -32.66
N LEU A 48 -12.83 18.77 -31.55
CA LEU A 48 -12.57 18.12 -30.31
C LEU A 48 -13.91 17.53 -29.82
N GLU A 49 -14.21 16.30 -30.26
CA GLU A 49 -15.11 15.46 -29.50
C GLU A 49 -14.44 15.30 -28.13
N THR A 50 -14.95 16.04 -27.15
CA THR A 50 -14.70 15.78 -25.77
C THR A 50 -15.16 14.34 -25.51
N ARG A 51 -14.24 13.39 -25.63
CA ARG A 51 -14.41 12.09 -25.01
C ARG A 51 -14.60 12.39 -23.52
N ASN A 52 -15.86 12.40 -23.13
CA ASN A 52 -16.27 12.27 -21.75
C ASN A 52 -15.83 10.86 -21.34
N SER A 53 -14.52 10.68 -21.13
CA SER A 53 -14.02 9.53 -20.41
C SER A 53 -14.65 9.69 -19.03
N GLN A 54 -15.67 8.89 -18.75
CA GLN A 54 -16.18 8.73 -17.40
C GLN A 54 -14.95 8.53 -16.55
N LEU A 55 -14.62 9.54 -15.76
CA LEU A 55 -13.66 9.42 -14.68
C LEU A 55 -14.25 8.41 -13.71
N GLU A 56 -13.91 7.13 -13.91
CA GLU A 56 -14.21 6.10 -12.93
C GLU A 56 -13.32 6.36 -11.73
N THR A 57 -13.75 7.26 -10.88
CA THR A 57 -13.10 7.63 -9.61
C THR A 57 -13.61 6.76 -8.46
N LYS A 58 -14.21 5.62 -8.79
CA LYS A 58 -14.83 4.77 -7.79
C LYS A 58 -13.79 3.86 -7.15
N MET A 59 -13.54 4.05 -5.84
CA MET A 59 -12.79 3.10 -5.02
C MET A 59 -13.48 1.73 -5.03
N ASN A 60 -12.72 0.65 -4.85
CA ASN A 60 -13.33 -0.66 -4.64
C ASN A 60 -14.09 -0.66 -3.30
N PRO A 61 -15.42 -0.92 -3.30
CA PRO A 61 -16.19 -0.98 -2.08
C PRO A 61 -15.59 -1.94 -1.05
N PHE A 62 -15.68 -1.56 0.22
CA PHE A 62 -15.24 -2.39 1.33
C PHE A 62 -16.46 -2.76 2.19
N ARG A 63 -16.86 -4.02 2.19
CA ARG A 63 -17.95 -4.53 3.04
C ARG A 63 -17.42 -5.56 4.03
N ILE A 64 -17.00 -6.71 3.52
CA ILE A 64 -16.34 -7.76 4.27
C ILE A 64 -15.07 -8.14 3.52
N HIS A 65 -13.96 -8.22 4.22
CA HIS A 65 -12.70 -8.66 3.65
C HIS A 65 -12.08 -9.73 4.54
N THR A 66 -11.89 -10.92 3.98
CA THR A 66 -11.13 -12.00 4.62
C THR A 66 -9.79 -12.12 3.92
N GLY A 67 -8.71 -12.03 4.68
CA GLY A 67 -7.38 -12.04 4.11
C GLY A 67 -6.32 -12.61 5.05
N LEU A 68 -5.19 -12.99 4.45
CA LEU A 68 -4.01 -13.40 5.18
C LEU A 68 -3.43 -12.19 5.91
N THR A 69 -3.08 -12.38 7.17
CA THR A 69 -2.44 -11.36 7.99
C THR A 69 -0.92 -11.43 7.88
N VAL A 70 -0.26 -10.27 7.97
CA VAL A 70 1.18 -10.17 8.17
C VAL A 70 1.48 -9.31 9.39
N PRO A 71 2.27 -9.80 10.36
CA PRO A 71 2.67 -9.03 11.53
C PRO A 71 3.86 -8.13 11.21
N LEU A 72 3.79 -6.87 11.64
CA LEU A 72 4.88 -5.91 11.64
C LEU A 72 4.99 -5.30 13.05
N ASP A 73 5.67 -5.99 13.94
CA ASP A 73 5.78 -5.61 15.36
C ASP A 73 6.72 -4.40 15.53
N ARG A 74 6.29 -3.27 15.01
CA ARG A 74 6.95 -1.97 15.13
C ARG A 74 5.93 -0.90 15.46
N SER A 75 6.29 -0.02 16.40
CA SER A 75 5.51 1.17 16.76
C SER A 75 6.13 2.42 16.13
N ASN A 76 5.34 3.50 16.02
CA ASN A 76 5.77 4.79 15.47
C ASN A 76 6.31 4.67 14.03
N ILE A 77 5.70 3.82 13.24
CA ILE A 77 6.03 3.69 11.83
C ILE A 77 5.61 4.98 11.13
N ASP A 78 6.58 5.75 10.68
CA ASP A 78 6.32 7.01 10.00
C ASP A 78 6.13 6.85 8.49
N THR A 79 5.64 7.89 7.84
CA THR A 79 5.35 7.85 6.40
C THR A 79 6.59 7.77 5.53
N ASP A 80 7.78 8.17 6.01
CA ASP A 80 9.06 7.99 5.30
C ASP A 80 9.53 6.53 5.35
N GLN A 81 9.19 5.82 6.42
CA GLN A 81 9.46 4.38 6.55
C GLN A 81 8.49 3.56 5.69
N ILE A 82 7.22 4.01 5.56
CA ILE A 82 6.23 3.35 4.69
C ILE A 82 6.64 3.53 3.22
N ILE A 83 6.98 4.77 2.81
CA ILE A 83 7.45 5.09 1.46
C ILE A 83 8.58 6.12 1.51
N PRO A 84 9.84 5.73 1.21
CA PRO A 84 10.98 6.64 1.28
C PRO A 84 10.88 7.81 0.31
N LYS A 85 11.43 8.96 0.73
CA LYS A 85 11.34 10.26 0.01
C LYS A 85 11.80 10.21 -1.44
N GLN A 86 12.80 9.38 -1.75
CA GLN A 86 13.35 9.27 -3.10
C GLN A 86 12.31 8.84 -4.15
N PHE A 87 11.25 8.12 -3.74
CA PHE A 87 10.21 7.62 -4.62
C PHE A 87 9.03 8.59 -4.83
N LEU A 88 8.99 9.72 -4.09
CA LEU A 88 7.88 10.68 -4.16
C LEU A 88 7.88 11.57 -5.41
N LYS A 89 8.90 11.48 -6.26
CA LYS A 89 8.99 12.27 -7.51
C LYS A 89 8.16 11.69 -8.66
N ARG A 90 7.59 10.50 -8.49
CA ARG A 90 6.72 9.86 -9.50
C ARG A 90 5.39 10.60 -9.58
N VAL A 91 4.88 10.73 -10.80
CA VAL A 91 3.61 11.42 -11.10
C VAL A 91 2.44 10.43 -11.12
N GLU A 92 2.71 9.18 -11.49
CA GLU A 92 1.71 8.11 -11.54
C GLU A 92 1.26 7.75 -10.13
N ARG A 93 -0.03 7.38 -9.98
CA ARG A 93 -0.61 6.93 -8.69
C ARG A 93 -0.44 5.43 -8.44
N THR A 94 0.07 4.68 -9.41
CA THR A 94 0.25 3.23 -9.35
C THR A 94 1.73 2.85 -9.43
N GLY A 95 2.08 1.62 -9.01
CA GLY A 95 3.47 1.13 -8.97
C GLY A 95 4.24 1.55 -7.72
N PHE A 96 3.55 2.06 -6.68
CA PHE A 96 4.19 2.39 -5.39
C PHE A 96 4.37 1.17 -4.48
N GLY A 97 3.63 0.09 -4.70
CA GLY A 97 3.70 -1.13 -3.89
C GLY A 97 5.08 -1.78 -3.87
N GLU A 98 5.84 -1.66 -4.97
CA GLU A 98 7.23 -2.13 -5.04
C GLU A 98 8.17 -1.39 -4.07
N PHE A 99 7.85 -0.14 -3.70
CA PHE A 99 8.64 0.70 -2.79
C PHE A 99 8.13 0.67 -1.34
N LEU A 100 7.06 -0.09 -1.06
CA LEU A 100 6.53 -0.23 0.29
C LEU A 100 7.60 -0.76 1.24
N PHE A 101 7.85 -0.03 2.35
CA PHE A 101 8.89 -0.35 3.34
C PHE A 101 10.28 -0.60 2.73
N TYR A 102 10.63 0.07 1.64
CA TYR A 102 11.81 -0.23 0.83
C TYR A 102 13.09 -0.32 1.66
N ASP A 103 13.34 0.68 2.52
CA ASP A 103 14.57 0.75 3.33
C ASP A 103 14.68 -0.36 4.38
N TRP A 104 13.58 -1.05 4.68
CA TRP A 104 13.56 -2.22 5.57
C TRP A 104 13.47 -3.54 4.82
N ARG A 105 12.86 -3.50 3.64
CA ARG A 105 12.56 -4.69 2.85
C ARG A 105 13.70 -5.08 1.92
N VAL A 106 14.54 -4.11 1.56
CA VAL A 106 15.60 -4.29 0.56
C VAL A 106 16.95 -3.92 1.18
N LEU A 107 17.91 -4.84 1.05
CA LEU A 107 19.30 -4.63 1.49
C LEU A 107 20.04 -3.66 0.55
N SER A 108 21.20 -3.15 0.99
CA SER A 108 22.03 -2.21 0.24
C SER A 108 22.41 -2.69 -1.16
N GLU A 109 22.46 -4.01 -1.38
CA GLU A 109 22.77 -4.65 -2.67
C GLU A 109 21.53 -4.84 -3.57
N GLY A 110 20.36 -4.32 -3.17
CA GLY A 110 19.11 -4.47 -3.91
C GLY A 110 18.43 -5.83 -3.74
N GLN A 111 18.95 -6.70 -2.87
CA GLN A 111 18.35 -8.00 -2.57
C GLN A 111 17.28 -7.86 -1.47
N PRO A 112 16.19 -8.67 -1.52
CA PRO A 112 15.21 -8.70 -0.45
C PRO A 112 15.86 -9.12 0.88
N ASP A 113 15.58 -8.38 1.96
CA ASP A 113 15.99 -8.79 3.31
C ASP A 113 15.16 -10.00 3.76
N PRO A 114 15.77 -11.19 3.95
CA PRO A 114 15.04 -12.38 4.35
C PRO A 114 14.48 -12.31 5.77
N SER A 115 14.91 -11.35 6.59
CA SER A 115 14.40 -11.14 7.95
C SER A 115 13.12 -10.31 7.99
N PHE A 116 12.81 -9.57 6.90
CA PHE A 116 11.65 -8.70 6.87
C PHE A 116 10.36 -9.49 6.57
N PRO A 117 9.28 -9.35 7.37
CA PRO A 117 8.10 -10.21 7.26
C PRO A 117 7.48 -10.28 5.86
N LEU A 118 7.38 -9.15 5.14
CA LEU A 118 6.77 -9.12 3.81
C LEU A 118 7.57 -9.89 2.74
N ASN A 119 8.82 -10.23 3.01
CA ASN A 119 9.66 -11.03 2.11
C ASN A 119 9.55 -12.54 2.40
N HIS A 120 8.91 -12.93 3.49
CA HIS A 120 8.70 -14.35 3.79
C HIS A 120 7.60 -14.94 2.90
N SER A 121 7.85 -16.10 2.30
CA SER A 121 6.89 -16.80 1.43
C SER A 121 5.55 -17.09 2.12
N ARG A 122 5.55 -17.33 3.43
CA ARG A 122 4.32 -17.59 4.20
C ARG A 122 3.34 -16.43 4.24
N TYR A 123 3.80 -15.19 3.98
CA TYR A 123 2.97 -13.98 3.96
C TYR A 123 2.69 -13.46 2.55
N HIS A 124 3.08 -14.22 1.50
CA HIS A 124 2.76 -13.82 0.12
C HIS A 124 1.24 -13.72 -0.05
N GLY A 125 0.79 -12.60 -0.62
CA GLY A 125 -0.63 -12.32 -0.79
C GLY A 125 -1.33 -11.85 0.48
N ALA A 126 -0.59 -11.53 1.56
CA ALA A 126 -1.19 -10.92 2.73
C ALA A 126 -1.86 -9.59 2.36
N SER A 127 -3.10 -9.43 2.81
CA SER A 127 -3.93 -8.26 2.52
C SER A 127 -4.39 -7.52 3.79
N ILE A 128 -3.97 -8.02 4.97
CA ILE A 128 -4.21 -7.38 6.26
C ILE A 128 -2.87 -7.22 6.98
N LEU A 129 -2.49 -5.98 7.26
CA LEU A 129 -1.30 -5.64 8.02
C LEU A 129 -1.64 -5.45 9.49
N ILE A 130 -0.92 -6.12 10.39
CA ILE A 130 -1.03 -5.91 11.84
C ILE A 130 0.22 -5.16 12.29
N ALA A 131 0.06 -3.97 12.89
CA ALA A 131 1.17 -3.10 13.27
C ALA A 131 1.08 -2.60 14.72
N GLY A 132 2.17 -2.03 15.22
CA GLY A 132 2.22 -1.39 16.53
C GLY A 132 1.52 -0.03 16.55
N LYS A 133 1.54 0.61 17.73
CA LYS A 133 0.88 1.92 17.96
C LYS A 133 1.47 3.04 17.12
N ASN A 134 0.65 4.08 16.88
CA ASN A 134 1.02 5.33 16.20
C ASN A 134 1.52 5.07 14.77
N PHE A 135 0.79 4.24 14.02
CA PHE A 135 1.10 3.90 12.64
C PHE A 135 0.78 5.09 11.70
N GLY A 136 1.67 5.36 10.75
CA GLY A 136 1.52 6.44 9.78
C GLY A 136 1.81 7.82 10.35
N CYS A 137 2.61 7.91 11.43
CA CYS A 137 3.05 9.20 11.98
C CYS A 137 3.98 9.94 11.01
N GLY A 138 4.37 11.17 11.36
CA GLY A 138 5.23 12.01 10.52
C GLY A 138 4.48 12.87 9.52
N SER A 139 5.05 13.07 8.34
CA SER A 139 4.52 14.00 7.34
C SER A 139 3.23 13.48 6.69
N SER A 140 2.29 14.42 6.41
CA SER A 140 1.07 14.08 5.67
C SER A 140 1.40 13.73 4.21
N ARG A 141 1.32 12.44 3.86
CA ARG A 141 1.62 11.95 2.50
C ARG A 141 0.58 10.94 2.04
N GLU A 142 -0.08 11.24 0.95
CA GLU A 142 -1.00 10.29 0.31
C GLU A 142 -0.27 9.09 -0.31
N HIS A 143 1.00 9.24 -0.67
CA HIS A 143 1.82 8.15 -1.24
C HIS A 143 1.94 6.94 -0.29
N ALA A 144 1.88 7.16 1.03
CA ALA A 144 1.96 6.06 1.99
C ALA A 144 0.72 5.13 1.91
N PRO A 145 -0.53 5.61 1.96
CA PRO A 145 -1.70 4.79 1.65
C PRO A 145 -1.68 4.18 0.24
N TRP A 146 -1.19 4.91 -0.79
CA TRP A 146 -1.08 4.35 -2.14
C TRP A 146 -0.13 3.16 -2.19
N ALA A 147 1.05 3.26 -1.55
CA ALA A 147 2.00 2.16 -1.51
C ALA A 147 1.43 0.92 -0.81
N LEU A 148 0.69 1.10 0.28
CA LEU A 148 0.03 0.02 1.00
C LEU A 148 -1.09 -0.63 0.17
N ALA A 149 -1.97 0.17 -0.43
CA ALA A 149 -3.07 -0.32 -1.26
C ALA A 149 -2.56 -1.02 -2.54
N ASP A 150 -1.55 -0.45 -3.19
CA ASP A 150 -0.96 -0.98 -4.42
C ASP A 150 -0.15 -2.27 -4.16
N TYR A 151 0.41 -2.44 -2.96
CA TYR A 151 1.01 -3.70 -2.53
C TYR A 151 -0.02 -4.81 -2.34
N GLY A 152 -1.30 -4.46 -2.12
CA GLY A 152 -2.41 -5.39 -1.95
C GLY A 152 -3.09 -5.36 -0.58
N PHE A 153 -2.69 -4.45 0.32
CA PHE A 153 -3.39 -4.33 1.59
C PHE A 153 -4.77 -3.71 1.42
N ARG A 154 -5.74 -4.26 2.16
CA ARG A 154 -7.14 -3.78 2.25
C ARG A 154 -7.45 -3.24 3.64
N ALA A 155 -6.80 -3.76 4.67
CA ALA A 155 -6.95 -3.29 6.04
C ALA A 155 -5.60 -3.23 6.76
N ILE A 156 -5.49 -2.27 7.68
CA ILE A 156 -4.38 -2.16 8.62
C ILE A 156 -4.96 -2.16 10.02
N ILE A 157 -4.45 -3.01 10.89
CA ILE A 157 -4.90 -3.13 12.29
C ILE A 157 -3.78 -2.63 13.19
N ALA A 158 -4.09 -1.65 14.04
CA ALA A 158 -3.12 -1.10 15.00
C ALA A 158 -3.82 -0.54 16.24
N PRO A 159 -3.12 -0.36 17.38
CA PRO A 159 -3.68 0.28 18.56
C PRO A 159 -4.01 1.76 18.38
N SER A 160 -3.26 2.44 17.47
CA SER A 160 -3.53 3.83 17.11
C SER A 160 -2.86 4.20 15.78
N PHE A 161 -3.42 5.20 15.13
CA PHE A 161 -2.94 5.78 13.87
C PHE A 161 -2.74 7.29 14.04
N ALA A 162 -1.90 7.88 13.20
CA ALA A 162 -1.93 9.33 13.00
C ALA A 162 -3.19 9.72 12.24
N ASP A 163 -3.88 10.78 12.68
CA ASP A 163 -5.21 11.15 12.17
C ASP A 163 -5.22 11.42 10.66
N ILE A 164 -4.23 12.17 10.16
CA ILE A 164 -4.14 12.51 8.75
C ILE A 164 -3.91 11.24 7.92
N PHE A 165 -3.04 10.33 8.39
CA PHE A 165 -2.79 9.06 7.71
C PHE A 165 -4.06 8.20 7.65
N ALA A 166 -4.78 8.06 8.76
CA ALA A 166 -6.03 7.29 8.80
C ALA A 166 -7.08 7.85 7.83
N ASN A 167 -7.24 9.18 7.78
CA ASN A 167 -8.14 9.83 6.83
C ASN A 167 -7.72 9.57 5.37
N ASN A 168 -6.43 9.67 5.06
CA ASN A 168 -5.92 9.39 3.72
C ASN A 168 -6.11 7.92 3.33
N CYS A 169 -5.96 6.98 4.26
CA CYS A 169 -6.27 5.58 4.02
C CYS A 169 -7.71 5.38 3.56
N MET A 170 -8.67 5.93 4.30
CA MET A 170 -10.10 5.78 3.99
C MET A 170 -10.47 6.39 2.64
N LYS A 171 -9.88 7.52 2.27
CA LYS A 171 -10.05 8.15 0.94
C LYS A 171 -9.51 7.29 -0.22
N ASN A 172 -8.61 6.36 0.09
CA ASN A 172 -8.00 5.45 -0.90
C ASN A 172 -8.51 4.00 -0.79
N GLY A 173 -9.61 3.77 -0.07
CA GLY A 173 -10.24 2.44 0.05
C GLY A 173 -9.48 1.45 0.93
N LEU A 174 -8.56 1.93 1.76
CA LEU A 174 -7.80 1.17 2.74
C LEU A 174 -8.40 1.42 4.13
N LEU A 175 -8.83 0.38 4.83
CA LEU A 175 -9.50 0.49 6.13
C LEU A 175 -8.49 0.45 7.29
N PRO A 176 -8.22 1.55 8.01
CA PRO A 176 -7.50 1.55 9.27
C PRO A 176 -8.43 1.09 10.40
N VAL A 177 -8.12 -0.03 11.02
CA VAL A 177 -8.90 -0.63 12.12
C VAL A 177 -8.15 -0.41 13.43
N LYS A 178 -8.76 0.36 14.33
CA LYS A 178 -8.22 0.57 15.67
C LYS A 178 -8.78 -0.48 16.63
N LEU A 179 -7.90 -1.29 17.21
CA LEU A 179 -8.22 -2.25 18.27
C LEU A 179 -7.45 -1.92 19.56
N THR A 180 -7.79 -2.60 20.64
CA THR A 180 -7.02 -2.48 21.89
C THR A 180 -5.58 -2.99 21.70
N ALA A 181 -4.65 -2.52 22.51
CA ALA A 181 -3.27 -3.00 22.45
C ALA A 181 -3.17 -4.49 22.79
N GLU A 182 -4.12 -5.03 23.56
CA GLU A 182 -4.21 -6.43 23.92
C GLU A 182 -4.65 -7.28 22.74
N ASP A 183 -5.74 -6.88 22.06
CA ASP A 183 -6.22 -7.55 20.85
C ASP A 183 -5.15 -7.57 19.75
N VAL A 184 -4.47 -6.44 19.54
CA VAL A 184 -3.40 -6.37 18.54
C VAL A 184 -2.24 -7.30 18.88
N ARG A 185 -1.84 -7.41 20.15
CA ARG A 185 -0.80 -8.36 20.58
C ARG A 185 -1.21 -9.81 20.36
N GLU A 186 -2.47 -10.14 20.63
CA GLU A 186 -2.99 -11.50 20.39
C GLU A 186 -3.00 -11.82 18.88
N LEU A 187 -3.46 -10.89 18.04
CA LEU A 187 -3.42 -11.05 16.59
C LEU A 187 -1.98 -11.18 16.05
N MET A 188 -1.04 -10.37 16.58
CA MET A 188 0.39 -10.48 16.26
C MET A 188 0.93 -11.89 16.59
N ARG A 189 0.60 -12.39 17.79
CA ARG A 189 1.00 -13.73 18.20
C ARG A 189 0.48 -14.79 17.24
N ARG A 190 -0.82 -14.77 16.93
CA ARG A 190 -1.44 -15.73 15.99
C ARG A 190 -0.80 -15.68 14.61
N ALA A 191 -0.57 -14.48 14.09
CA ALA A 191 0.07 -14.30 12.78
C ALA A 191 1.55 -14.75 12.76
N ASN A 192 2.25 -14.72 13.89
CA ASN A 192 3.60 -15.26 14.02
C ASN A 192 3.64 -16.78 14.14
N ASP A 193 2.63 -17.38 14.78
CA ASP A 193 2.55 -18.85 14.98
C ASP A 193 2.31 -19.61 13.67
N GLY A 194 1.73 -18.96 12.64
CA GLY A 194 1.46 -19.60 11.35
C GLY A 194 0.75 -18.66 10.37
N GLN A 195 0.25 -19.22 9.27
CA GLN A 195 -0.65 -18.49 8.39
C GLN A 195 -1.97 -18.25 9.12
N HIS A 196 -2.36 -17.00 9.27
CA HIS A 196 -3.54 -16.58 9.99
C HIS A 196 -4.47 -15.77 9.08
N LEU A 197 -5.67 -16.29 8.86
CA LEU A 197 -6.73 -15.60 8.14
C LEU A 197 -7.60 -14.82 9.12
N LEU A 198 -7.95 -13.60 8.74
CA LEU A 198 -8.76 -12.70 9.54
C LEU A 198 -9.86 -12.10 8.67
N ALA A 199 -11.07 -12.06 9.19
CA ALA A 199 -12.21 -11.40 8.57
C ALA A 199 -12.41 -10.02 9.20
N VAL A 200 -12.41 -8.99 8.38
CA VAL A 200 -12.75 -7.61 8.76
C VAL A 200 -14.10 -7.28 8.16
N ASN A 201 -15.13 -7.17 9.01
CA ASN A 201 -16.50 -6.89 8.61
C ASN A 201 -16.88 -5.45 8.95
N LEU A 202 -16.99 -4.61 7.92
CA LEU A 202 -17.33 -3.20 8.06
C LEU A 202 -18.82 -2.99 8.33
N GLU A 203 -19.67 -3.93 7.90
CA GLU A 203 -21.12 -3.85 8.14
C GLU A 203 -21.43 -3.99 9.63
N ASN A 204 -20.80 -4.96 10.28
CA ASN A 204 -20.98 -5.23 11.70
C ASN A 204 -19.93 -4.54 12.59
N LYS A 205 -18.94 -3.88 11.98
CA LYS A 205 -17.80 -3.23 12.68
C LYS A 205 -17.06 -4.22 13.59
N THR A 206 -16.71 -5.40 13.05
CA THR A 206 -16.04 -6.48 13.79
C THR A 206 -14.85 -7.03 13.03
N VAL A 207 -13.85 -7.47 13.79
CA VAL A 207 -12.73 -8.27 13.30
C VAL A 207 -12.83 -9.64 13.96
N SER A 208 -12.74 -10.71 13.18
CA SER A 208 -12.86 -12.08 13.71
C SER A 208 -12.03 -13.09 12.93
N ASP A 209 -11.73 -14.21 13.57
CA ASP A 209 -11.13 -15.39 12.95
C ASP A 209 -11.90 -16.67 13.28
N ASP A 210 -11.51 -17.78 12.64
CA ASP A 210 -12.12 -19.10 12.87
C ASP A 210 -11.62 -19.77 14.17
N TYR A 211 -10.72 -19.13 14.93
CA TYR A 211 -10.12 -19.66 16.15
C TYR A 211 -10.65 -18.98 17.43
N GLY A 212 -11.82 -18.33 17.32
CA GLY A 212 -12.53 -17.74 18.47
C GLY A 212 -12.09 -16.32 18.83
N PHE A 213 -11.30 -15.64 18.00
CA PHE A 213 -11.07 -14.21 18.18
C PHE A 213 -12.23 -13.43 17.59
N ALA A 214 -12.75 -12.46 18.35
CA ALA A 214 -13.71 -11.49 17.87
C ALA A 214 -13.56 -10.18 18.65
N ALA A 215 -13.37 -9.07 17.96
CA ALA A 215 -13.23 -7.74 18.55
C ALA A 215 -14.04 -6.71 17.77
N PRO A 216 -14.80 -5.82 18.42
CA PRO A 216 -15.46 -4.71 17.75
C PRO A 216 -14.46 -3.57 17.48
N PHE A 217 -14.73 -2.77 16.46
CA PHE A 217 -14.01 -1.52 16.20
C PHE A 217 -14.96 -0.37 15.90
N GLU A 218 -14.45 0.85 16.08
CA GLU A 218 -15.22 2.06 15.84
C GLU A 218 -14.81 2.73 14.52
N ILE A 219 -15.80 3.23 13.80
CA ILE A 219 -15.66 4.06 12.62
C ILE A 219 -16.86 5.00 12.55
N SER A 220 -16.67 6.24 12.07
CA SER A 220 -17.79 7.15 11.88
C SER A 220 -18.73 6.64 10.79
N GLU A 221 -20.04 6.88 10.94
CA GLU A 221 -21.04 6.42 9.96
C GLU A 221 -20.82 7.01 8.57
N PHE A 222 -20.31 8.24 8.48
CA PHE A 222 -19.96 8.86 7.21
C PHE A 222 -18.80 8.13 6.50
N GLN A 223 -17.71 7.85 7.23
CA GLN A 223 -16.56 7.12 6.68
C GLN A 223 -16.93 5.68 6.29
N ARG A 224 -17.76 5.04 7.12
CA ARG A 224 -18.31 3.71 6.85
C ARG A 224 -19.12 3.72 5.55
N TYR A 225 -20.03 4.69 5.37
CA TYR A 225 -20.81 4.85 4.15
C TYR A 225 -19.92 5.02 2.92
N CYS A 226 -18.93 5.93 2.97
CA CYS A 226 -18.02 6.17 1.85
C CYS A 226 -17.26 4.90 1.45
N LEU A 227 -16.73 4.15 2.41
CA LEU A 227 -16.02 2.90 2.14
C LEU A 227 -16.93 1.81 1.59
N MET A 228 -18.14 1.65 2.14
CA MET A 228 -19.11 0.65 1.70
C MET A 228 -19.62 0.88 0.27
N GLU A 229 -19.78 2.15 -0.12
CA GLU A 229 -20.24 2.54 -1.46
C GLU A 229 -19.06 2.80 -2.44
N GLY A 230 -17.81 2.77 -1.95
CA GLY A 230 -16.63 3.03 -2.76
C GLY A 230 -16.55 4.50 -3.23
N LEU A 231 -16.93 5.45 -2.37
CA LEU A 231 -16.99 6.88 -2.69
C LEU A 231 -15.75 7.60 -2.16
N ASP A 232 -14.99 8.18 -3.07
CA ASP A 232 -13.99 9.20 -2.76
C ASP A 232 -14.59 10.62 -2.75
N ASP A 233 -13.77 11.64 -2.50
CA ASP A 233 -14.21 13.04 -2.48
C ASP A 233 -14.86 13.47 -3.82
N ILE A 234 -14.39 12.92 -4.95
CA ILE A 234 -14.95 13.20 -6.28
C ILE A 234 -16.27 12.46 -6.45
N GLY A 235 -16.34 11.18 -6.09
CA GLY A 235 -17.56 10.38 -6.13
C GLY A 235 -18.69 10.99 -5.30
N LEU A 236 -18.38 11.53 -4.12
CA LEU A 236 -19.33 12.29 -3.29
C LEU A 236 -19.84 13.54 -4.01
N THR A 237 -18.95 14.31 -4.66
CA THR A 237 -19.31 15.52 -5.40
C THR A 237 -20.20 15.18 -6.61
N LEU A 238 -19.89 14.09 -7.31
CA LEU A 238 -20.66 13.65 -8.48
C LEU A 238 -22.10 13.20 -8.15
N GLN A 239 -22.40 12.86 -6.90
CA GLN A 239 -23.78 12.62 -6.47
C GLN A 239 -24.67 13.87 -6.63
N HIS A 240 -24.08 15.06 -6.65
CA HIS A 240 -24.75 16.36 -6.84
C HIS A 240 -24.57 16.93 -8.26
N GLN A 241 -24.25 16.09 -9.26
CA GLN A 241 -23.95 16.53 -10.63
C GLN A 241 -25.09 17.34 -11.26
N SER A 242 -26.35 16.99 -11.00
CA SER A 242 -27.53 17.74 -11.47
C SER A 242 -27.56 19.17 -10.94
N ASP A 243 -27.26 19.34 -9.65
CA ASP A 243 -27.26 20.64 -8.98
C ASP A 243 -26.09 21.51 -9.45
N ILE A 244 -24.92 20.89 -9.63
CA ILE A 244 -23.72 21.53 -10.20
C ILE A 244 -24.02 22.03 -11.60
N THR A 245 -24.57 21.17 -12.47
CA THR A 245 -24.94 21.53 -13.84
C THR A 245 -25.99 22.66 -13.87
N ALA A 246 -26.98 22.62 -12.98
CA ALA A 246 -27.99 23.68 -12.88
C ALA A 246 -27.39 25.01 -12.42
N TYR A 247 -26.42 24.98 -11.53
CA TYR A 247 -25.67 26.15 -11.10
C TYR A 247 -24.80 26.73 -12.21
N GLU A 248 -24.04 25.90 -12.90
CA GLU A 248 -23.16 26.30 -14.01
C GLU A 248 -23.92 27.00 -15.14
N LYS A 249 -25.12 26.49 -15.50
CA LYS A 249 -26.00 27.12 -16.51
C LYS A 249 -26.46 28.53 -16.13
N LYS A 250 -26.46 28.87 -14.84
CA LYS A 250 -26.86 30.20 -14.34
C LYS A 250 -25.68 31.18 -14.23
N ARG A 251 -24.43 30.69 -14.38
CA ARG A 251 -23.24 31.56 -14.30
C ARG A 251 -23.15 32.49 -15.50
N PRO A 252 -22.75 33.76 -15.31
CA PRO A 252 -22.48 34.67 -16.41
C PRO A 252 -21.35 34.16 -17.31
N ALA A 253 -21.44 34.37 -18.62
CA ALA A 253 -20.47 33.88 -19.61
C ALA A 253 -19.02 34.37 -19.40
N TRP A 254 -18.80 35.42 -18.62
CA TRP A 254 -17.48 35.98 -18.31
C TRP A 254 -16.78 35.26 -17.14
N THR A 255 -17.40 34.24 -16.54
CA THR A 255 -16.83 33.44 -15.44
C THR A 255 -16.30 32.09 -15.91
N THR A 256 -16.24 31.83 -17.23
CA THR A 256 -15.67 30.60 -17.84
C THR A 256 -14.26 30.81 -18.32
#